data_1268929fcaae9e39c4f4c8584e1542ab
#
_entry.id   1268929fcaae9e39c4f4c8584e1542ab
#
_cell.length_a   1.000
_cell.length_b   1.000
_cell.length_c   1.000
_cell.angle_alpha   90.00
_cell.angle_beta   90.00
_cell.angle_gamma   90.00
#
_symmetry.space_group_name_H-M   'P 1'
#
loop_
_entity.id
_entity.type
_entity.pdbx_description
1 polymer ?
#
loop_
_entity_poly.entity_id
_entity_poly.type
_entity_poly.pdbx_seq_one_letter_code
_entity_poly.pdbx_strand_id
1 'polypeptide(L)'
;MKYKIEPLYLDKCPETYTGYPQAVTTAGFCFISGMVPLREDGETLTRASELTMEPPSEKPLSVHTAVVEEPIRSQSWWCYSKIESILKSRGGDLNDVLRSHIYQKYKRHYSTHEAVRTIKTGKTPPPSSGIGVLDTSPDGLAWITIDGIAIDPENWPFGSRRSVIKNPGIIESTSHYSRAVSAGPYIFTSGHIPINTAAPGKPLVRDYEDVPEEGRLLKVGRSHTDSVNGPIAAQ
;
A
#
# COMPACT_ATOMS: atom_id res chain seq x y z
N MET A 1 -10.67 2.90 29.39
CA MET A 1 -9.29 2.44 29.25
C MET A 1 -8.49 3.52 28.51
N LYS A 2 -7.37 4.01 29.07
CA LYS A 2 -6.47 4.89 28.32
C LYS A 2 -5.51 3.98 27.57
N TYR A 3 -5.57 3.96 26.25
CA TYR A 3 -4.58 3.26 25.43
C TYR A 3 -3.25 4.00 25.50
N LYS A 4 -2.16 3.26 25.73
CA LYS A 4 -0.80 3.81 25.66
C LYS A 4 -0.46 4.03 24.18
N ILE A 5 0.09 5.18 23.87
CA ILE A 5 0.68 5.50 22.56
C ILE A 5 2.18 5.33 22.70
N GLU A 6 2.79 4.50 21.86
CA GLU A 6 4.21 4.16 21.90
C GLU A 6 4.85 4.42 20.52
N PRO A 7 5.76 5.39 20.42
CA PRO A 7 6.52 5.62 19.20
C PRO A 7 7.58 4.54 19.02
N LEU A 8 7.80 4.10 17.79
CA LEU A 8 8.81 3.14 17.40
C LEU A 8 9.85 3.81 16.51
N TYR A 9 11.11 3.62 16.87
CA TYR A 9 12.27 4.09 16.12
C TYR A 9 13.13 2.89 15.75
N LEU A 10 13.50 2.78 14.49
CA LEU A 10 14.41 1.74 14.01
C LEU A 10 15.85 2.18 14.19
N ASP A 11 16.68 1.30 14.75
CA ASP A 11 18.12 1.49 14.74
C ASP A 11 18.64 1.64 13.30
N LYS A 12 19.57 2.56 13.09
CA LYS A 12 20.18 2.85 11.77
C LYS A 12 19.18 3.18 10.67
N CYS A 13 18.01 3.67 11.04
CA CYS A 13 17.11 4.31 10.11
C CYS A 13 17.23 5.82 10.35
N PRO A 14 17.58 6.62 9.35
CA PRO A 14 17.65 8.06 9.53
C PRO A 14 16.30 8.56 10.02
N GLU A 15 16.34 9.61 10.82
CA GLU A 15 15.12 10.32 11.15
C GLU A 15 14.41 10.72 9.86
N THR A 16 13.10 10.62 9.87
CA THR A 16 12.31 11.15 8.76
C THR A 16 12.59 12.64 8.62
N TYR A 17 12.41 13.21 7.44
CA TYR A 17 12.64 14.65 7.17
C TYR A 17 12.00 15.60 8.20
N THR A 18 11.03 15.13 8.96
CA THR A 18 10.25 15.90 9.92
C THR A 18 10.41 15.41 11.37
N GLY A 19 11.28 14.43 11.63
CA GLY A 19 11.58 13.90 12.97
C GLY A 19 10.46 13.07 13.61
N TYR A 20 9.43 12.63 12.85
CA TYR A 20 8.42 11.73 13.39
C TYR A 20 8.92 10.26 13.46
N PRO A 21 8.38 9.42 14.37
CA PRO A 21 8.78 8.03 14.49
C PRO A 21 8.42 7.24 13.23
N GLN A 22 9.13 6.15 12.95
CA GLN A 22 8.84 5.27 11.83
C GLN A 22 7.51 4.54 11.99
N ALA A 23 7.05 4.34 13.21
CA ALA A 23 5.71 3.87 13.49
C ALA A 23 5.23 4.29 14.87
N VAL A 24 3.94 4.15 15.12
CA VAL A 24 3.32 4.34 16.42
C VAL A 24 2.41 3.17 16.71
N THR A 25 2.53 2.57 17.90
CA THR A 25 1.60 1.53 18.35
C THR A 25 0.60 2.07 19.35
N THR A 26 -0.65 1.64 19.22
CA THR A 26 -1.72 1.88 20.18
C THR A 26 -2.89 0.94 19.92
N ALA A 27 -3.58 0.54 20.98
CA ALA A 27 -4.81 -0.27 20.90
C ALA A 27 -4.68 -1.58 20.08
N GLY A 28 -3.48 -2.17 20.04
CA GLY A 28 -3.19 -3.38 19.27
C GLY A 28 -2.88 -3.14 17.79
N PHE A 29 -2.82 -1.88 17.36
CA PHE A 29 -2.42 -1.51 16.00
C PHE A 29 -1.02 -0.92 15.97
N CYS A 30 -0.34 -1.13 14.85
CA CYS A 30 0.89 -0.46 14.46
C CYS A 30 0.59 0.44 13.25
N PHE A 31 0.66 1.74 13.46
CA PHE A 31 0.51 2.76 12.42
C PHE A 31 1.89 3.09 11.87
N ILE A 32 2.17 2.65 10.67
CA ILE A 32 3.47 2.77 10.01
C ILE A 32 3.48 4.09 9.25
N SER A 33 4.46 4.93 9.55
CA SER A 33 4.68 6.21 8.87
C SER A 33 5.11 6.01 7.43
N GLY A 34 5.04 7.04 6.60
CA GLY A 34 5.53 6.99 5.23
C GLY A 34 7.02 6.64 5.18
N MET A 35 7.33 5.42 4.74
CA MET A 35 8.70 4.96 4.55
C MET A 35 9.27 5.57 3.29
N VAL A 36 10.04 6.64 3.43
CA VAL A 36 10.85 7.23 2.36
C VAL A 36 12.17 6.48 2.29
N PRO A 37 12.63 6.04 1.10
CA PRO A 37 13.84 5.21 0.97
C PRO A 37 15.12 6.04 1.18
N LEU A 38 15.55 6.16 2.43
CA LEU A 38 16.73 6.90 2.84
C LEU A 38 17.86 5.96 3.25
N ARG A 39 19.09 6.30 2.88
CA ARG A 39 20.30 5.68 3.40
C ARG A 39 20.55 6.10 4.85
N GLU A 40 21.51 5.48 5.52
CA GLU A 40 21.87 5.81 6.91
C GLU A 40 22.41 7.25 7.07
N ASP A 41 22.95 7.83 6.00
CA ASP A 41 23.42 9.23 5.96
C ASP A 41 22.29 10.27 5.70
N GLY A 42 21.04 9.79 5.54
CA GLY A 42 19.87 10.63 5.29
C GLY A 42 19.62 10.97 3.82
N GLU A 43 20.52 10.59 2.91
CA GLU A 43 20.34 10.80 1.49
C GLU A 43 19.39 9.78 0.88
N THR A 44 18.66 10.15 -0.18
CA THR A 44 17.73 9.23 -0.84
C THR A 44 18.50 8.11 -1.56
N LEU A 45 18.07 6.88 -1.33
CA LEU A 45 18.59 5.69 -2.00
C LEU A 45 18.18 5.70 -3.47
N THR A 46 19.18 5.63 -4.38
CA THR A 46 18.94 5.69 -5.82
C THR A 46 19.42 4.45 -6.57
N ARG A 47 20.25 3.59 -5.95
CA ARG A 47 20.87 2.41 -6.57
C ARG A 47 20.84 1.18 -5.67
N ALA A 48 20.82 0.01 -6.27
CA ALA A 48 20.85 -1.26 -5.55
C ALA A 48 22.12 -1.43 -4.70
N SER A 49 23.26 -0.91 -5.17
CA SER A 49 24.54 -0.96 -4.43
C SER A 49 24.53 -0.16 -3.12
N GLU A 50 23.54 0.71 -2.93
CA GLU A 50 23.35 1.49 -1.70
C GLU A 50 22.48 0.77 -0.66
N LEU A 51 21.89 -0.37 -1.03
CA LEU A 51 21.10 -1.18 -0.10
C LEU A 51 22.02 -1.87 0.92
N THR A 52 21.69 -1.74 2.19
CA THR A 52 22.35 -2.49 3.28
C THR A 52 21.83 -3.93 3.39
N MET A 53 20.80 -4.28 2.62
CA MET A 53 20.20 -5.60 2.54
C MET A 53 20.01 -6.00 1.08
N GLU A 54 20.53 -7.15 0.69
CA GLU A 54 20.44 -7.60 -0.70
C GLU A 54 19.01 -7.95 -1.10
N PRO A 55 18.50 -7.40 -2.21
CA PRO A 55 17.31 -7.92 -2.85
C PRO A 55 17.61 -9.31 -3.42
N PRO A 56 16.62 -10.23 -3.49
CA PRO A 56 16.84 -11.53 -4.09
C PRO A 56 17.36 -11.37 -5.52
N SER A 57 18.25 -12.28 -5.91
CA SER A 57 18.92 -12.31 -7.22
C SER A 57 18.00 -12.71 -8.37
N GLU A 58 16.76 -12.27 -8.37
CA GLU A 58 15.87 -12.52 -9.51
C GLU A 58 16.39 -11.77 -10.72
N LYS A 59 16.59 -12.53 -11.80
CA LYS A 59 17.00 -11.98 -13.09
C LYS A 59 16.00 -10.90 -13.51
N PRO A 60 16.47 -9.70 -13.85
CA PRO A 60 15.59 -8.68 -14.41
C PRO A 60 14.92 -9.23 -15.68
N LEU A 61 13.66 -8.88 -15.89
CA LEU A 61 12.87 -9.30 -17.06
C LEU A 61 13.55 -8.95 -18.40
N SER A 62 14.39 -7.92 -18.41
CA SER A 62 15.32 -7.64 -19.50
C SER A 62 16.47 -6.75 -18.99
N VAL A 63 17.62 -6.79 -19.68
CA VAL A 63 18.77 -5.92 -19.34
C VAL A 63 18.44 -4.45 -19.45
N HIS A 64 17.56 -4.05 -20.36
CA HIS A 64 17.16 -2.65 -20.55
C HIS A 64 16.23 -2.15 -19.44
N THR A 65 15.27 -2.95 -19.00
CA THR A 65 14.38 -2.59 -17.91
C THR A 65 15.10 -2.54 -16.56
N ALA A 66 16.13 -3.34 -16.37
CA ALA A 66 16.90 -3.38 -15.13
C ALA A 66 17.56 -2.04 -14.79
N VAL A 67 18.14 -1.35 -15.77
CA VAL A 67 18.86 -0.09 -15.55
C VAL A 67 17.91 1.08 -15.34
N VAL A 68 16.81 1.13 -16.10
CA VAL A 68 15.83 2.23 -16.04
C VAL A 68 14.92 2.11 -14.81
N GLU A 69 14.70 0.89 -14.33
CA GLU A 69 13.77 0.59 -13.22
C GLU A 69 14.49 0.32 -11.90
N GLU A 70 15.83 0.43 -11.87
CA GLU A 70 16.63 0.17 -10.68
C GLU A 70 16.19 1.01 -9.47
N PRO A 71 15.99 2.34 -9.57
CA PRO A 71 15.57 3.13 -8.41
C PRO A 71 14.29 2.61 -7.78
N ILE A 72 13.24 2.37 -8.55
CA ILE A 72 11.96 1.92 -8.00
C ILE A 72 12.04 0.53 -7.38
N ARG A 73 12.84 -0.37 -7.95
CA ARG A 73 13.07 -1.72 -7.42
C ARG A 73 13.77 -1.66 -6.07
N SER A 74 14.88 -0.95 -6.00
CA SER A 74 15.70 -0.81 -4.79
C SER A 74 14.94 -0.07 -3.69
N GLN A 75 14.25 1.01 -4.03
CA GLN A 75 13.45 1.80 -3.12
C GLN A 75 12.25 1.01 -2.59
N SER A 76 11.55 0.26 -3.43
CA SER A 76 10.47 -0.63 -2.99
C SER A 76 10.96 -1.70 -2.03
N TRP A 77 12.10 -2.33 -2.35
CA TRP A 77 12.72 -3.34 -1.50
C TRP A 77 13.06 -2.77 -0.12
N TRP A 78 13.68 -1.59 -0.10
CA TRP A 78 14.02 -0.89 1.12
C TRP A 78 12.78 -0.60 1.98
N CYS A 79 11.73 -0.01 1.38
CA CYS A 79 10.49 0.32 2.09
C CYS A 79 9.89 -0.91 2.77
N TYR A 80 9.68 -2.01 2.02
CA TYR A 80 9.14 -3.24 2.59
C TYR A 80 10.06 -3.85 3.66
N SER A 81 11.37 -3.78 3.48
CA SER A 81 12.31 -4.32 4.46
C SER A 81 12.30 -3.52 5.77
N LYS A 82 12.14 -2.20 5.71
CA LYS A 82 12.01 -1.36 6.90
C LYS A 82 10.67 -1.60 7.61
N ILE A 83 9.56 -1.71 6.86
CA ILE A 83 8.26 -2.10 7.41
C ILE A 83 8.38 -3.48 8.09
N GLU A 84 9.00 -4.44 7.45
CA GLU A 84 9.24 -5.77 8.01
C GLU A 84 10.06 -5.71 9.32
N SER A 85 11.08 -4.85 9.38
CA SER A 85 11.90 -4.67 10.59
C SER A 85 11.08 -4.08 11.73
N ILE A 86 10.22 -3.09 11.46
CA ILE A 86 9.28 -2.54 12.45
C ILE A 86 8.39 -3.66 13.02
N LEU A 87 7.77 -4.43 12.14
CA LEU A 87 6.85 -5.48 12.57
C LEU A 87 7.57 -6.60 13.33
N LYS A 88 8.77 -6.99 12.91
CA LYS A 88 9.62 -7.96 13.63
C LYS A 88 9.99 -7.50 15.04
N SER A 89 10.23 -6.21 15.25
CA SER A 89 10.48 -5.67 16.61
C SER A 89 9.29 -5.82 17.55
N ARG A 90 8.09 -6.10 17.00
CA ARG A 90 6.84 -6.34 17.71
C ARG A 90 6.36 -7.80 17.63
N GLY A 91 7.23 -8.73 17.24
CA GLY A 91 6.90 -10.14 17.09
C GLY A 91 5.97 -10.46 15.92
N GLY A 92 5.91 -9.58 14.91
CA GLY A 92 5.10 -9.72 13.70
C GLY A 92 5.90 -9.85 12.42
N ASP A 93 5.20 -9.84 11.31
CA ASP A 93 5.77 -9.86 9.96
C ASP A 93 4.85 -9.14 8.95
N LEU A 94 5.20 -9.15 7.67
CA LEU A 94 4.41 -8.49 6.62
C LEU A 94 2.99 -9.08 6.44
N ASN A 95 2.71 -10.28 6.98
CA ASN A 95 1.35 -10.82 7.00
C ASN A 95 0.46 -10.14 8.04
N ASP A 96 1.03 -9.39 8.96
CA ASP A 96 0.26 -8.59 9.93
C ASP A 96 -0.19 -7.24 9.36
N VAL A 97 0.28 -6.85 8.16
CA VAL A 97 -0.17 -5.62 7.50
C VAL A 97 -1.64 -5.76 7.11
N LEU A 98 -2.46 -4.85 7.60
CA LEU A 98 -3.91 -4.80 7.37
C LEU A 98 -4.27 -3.95 6.16
N ARG A 99 -3.51 -2.90 5.91
CA ARG A 99 -3.65 -2.01 4.76
C ARG A 99 -2.36 -1.27 4.49
N SER A 100 -2.05 -1.04 3.22
CA SER A 100 -0.95 -0.18 2.79
C SER A 100 -1.41 0.87 1.79
N HIS A 101 -0.78 2.05 1.83
CA HIS A 101 -0.84 3.05 0.78
C HIS A 101 0.52 3.14 0.10
N ILE A 102 0.48 3.25 -1.22
CA ILE A 102 1.67 3.24 -2.06
C ILE A 102 1.63 4.52 -2.89
N TYR A 103 2.49 5.45 -2.55
CA TYR A 103 2.63 6.73 -3.25
C TYR A 103 3.75 6.58 -4.27
N GLN A 104 3.46 6.79 -5.55
CA GLN A 104 4.43 6.64 -6.63
C GLN A 104 4.51 7.90 -7.49
N LYS A 105 5.73 8.38 -7.68
CA LYS A 105 6.01 9.51 -8.58
C LYS A 105 5.75 9.12 -10.05
N TYR A 106 6.13 7.92 -10.44
CA TYR A 106 6.02 7.46 -11.83
C TYR A 106 5.20 6.16 -11.93
N LYS A 107 3.93 6.27 -12.25
CA LYS A 107 3.03 5.11 -12.38
C LYS A 107 3.45 4.08 -13.43
N ARG A 108 4.24 4.48 -14.44
CA ARG A 108 4.77 3.55 -15.46
C ARG A 108 5.65 2.44 -14.88
N HIS A 109 6.21 2.64 -13.68
CA HIS A 109 7.05 1.67 -12.98
C HIS A 109 6.27 0.79 -11.99
N TYR A 110 4.94 0.78 -12.08
CA TYR A 110 4.09 0.02 -11.16
C TYR A 110 4.40 -1.48 -11.21
N SER A 111 4.67 -2.05 -12.39
CA SER A 111 4.97 -3.47 -12.56
C SER A 111 6.23 -3.91 -11.80
N THR A 112 7.26 -3.07 -11.76
CA THR A 112 8.50 -3.35 -11.03
C THR A 112 8.28 -3.31 -9.52
N HIS A 113 7.54 -2.32 -9.02
CA HIS A 113 7.10 -2.30 -7.63
C HIS A 113 6.25 -3.54 -7.28
N GLU A 114 5.34 -3.94 -8.18
CA GLU A 114 4.47 -5.11 -8.04
C GLU A 114 5.28 -6.40 -7.87
N ALA A 115 6.34 -6.58 -8.66
CA ALA A 115 7.23 -7.74 -8.55
C ALA A 115 7.90 -7.81 -7.17
N VAL A 116 8.40 -6.67 -6.67
CA VAL A 116 8.96 -6.60 -5.30
C VAL A 116 7.90 -6.92 -4.25
N ARG A 117 6.71 -6.35 -4.37
CA ARG A 117 5.60 -6.60 -3.45
C ARG A 117 5.24 -8.08 -3.40
N THR A 118 5.17 -8.74 -4.56
CA THR A 118 4.85 -10.17 -4.65
C THR A 118 5.84 -11.02 -3.88
N ILE A 119 7.14 -10.72 -3.98
CA ILE A 119 8.18 -11.42 -3.22
C ILE A 119 8.01 -11.18 -1.72
N LYS A 120 7.83 -9.93 -1.33
CA LYS A 120 7.80 -9.52 0.08
C LYS A 120 6.54 -9.97 0.82
N THR A 121 5.36 -9.92 0.19
CA THR A 121 4.08 -10.20 0.86
C THR A 121 3.55 -11.61 0.60
N GLY A 122 4.22 -12.40 -0.24
CA GLY A 122 3.91 -13.82 -0.45
C GLY A 122 2.47 -14.06 -0.93
N LYS A 123 1.84 -15.14 -0.45
CA LYS A 123 0.54 -15.61 -0.94
C LYS A 123 -0.68 -14.83 -0.44
N THR A 124 -0.52 -14.08 0.63
CA THR A 124 -1.62 -13.37 1.30
C THR A 124 -1.33 -11.88 1.42
N PRO A 125 -1.22 -11.15 0.29
CA PRO A 125 -0.88 -9.74 0.32
C PRO A 125 -1.94 -8.93 1.06
N PRO A 126 -1.56 -7.78 1.69
CA PRO A 126 -2.52 -6.89 2.30
C PRO A 126 -3.38 -6.18 1.25
N PRO A 127 -4.53 -5.64 1.65
CA PRO A 127 -5.21 -4.60 0.89
C PRO A 127 -4.31 -3.41 0.65
N SER A 128 -4.41 -2.80 -0.52
CA SER A 128 -3.59 -1.63 -0.84
C SER A 128 -4.30 -0.62 -1.72
N SER A 129 -3.83 0.63 -1.66
CA SER A 129 -4.23 1.70 -2.57
C SER A 129 -2.97 2.32 -3.17
N GLY A 130 -2.87 2.32 -4.49
CA GLY A 130 -1.78 2.94 -5.22
C GLY A 130 -2.15 4.34 -5.70
N ILE A 131 -1.40 5.35 -5.28
CA ILE A 131 -1.67 6.76 -5.51
C ILE A 131 -0.53 7.35 -6.35
N GLY A 132 -0.86 8.03 -7.45
CA GLY A 132 0.11 8.83 -8.21
C GLY A 132 0.28 10.18 -7.55
N VAL A 133 1.52 10.59 -7.34
CA VAL A 133 1.87 11.88 -6.73
C VAL A 133 2.93 12.60 -7.57
N LEU A 134 3.07 13.91 -7.38
CA LEU A 134 4.10 14.70 -8.06
C LEU A 134 5.49 14.37 -7.53
N ASP A 135 5.61 14.21 -6.22
CA ASP A 135 6.85 13.86 -5.53
C ASP A 135 6.58 13.06 -4.26
N THR A 136 7.56 12.27 -3.82
CA THR A 136 7.52 11.48 -2.60
C THR A 136 8.63 11.85 -1.60
N SER A 137 9.52 12.77 -1.97
CA SER A 137 10.57 13.31 -1.12
C SER A 137 10.89 14.76 -1.50
N PRO A 138 11.43 15.57 -0.58
CA PRO A 138 11.78 16.97 -0.85
C PRO A 138 12.83 17.16 -1.95
N ASP A 139 13.75 16.21 -2.12
CA ASP A 139 14.79 16.22 -3.14
C ASP A 139 14.31 15.68 -4.50
N GLY A 140 13.09 15.13 -4.55
CA GLY A 140 12.51 14.56 -5.77
C GLY A 140 13.16 13.26 -6.24
N LEU A 141 14.07 12.64 -5.49
CA LEU A 141 14.81 11.44 -5.87
C LEU A 141 14.10 10.14 -5.40
N ALA A 142 13.25 10.21 -4.39
CA ALA A 142 12.40 9.08 -4.05
C ALA A 142 11.25 8.96 -5.07
N TRP A 143 11.06 7.75 -5.61
CA TRP A 143 10.00 7.45 -6.57
C TRP A 143 8.81 6.74 -5.93
N ILE A 144 8.99 6.29 -4.69
CA ILE A 144 7.99 5.58 -3.93
C ILE A 144 8.10 5.90 -2.44
N THR A 145 6.95 5.96 -1.79
CA THR A 145 6.80 5.97 -0.33
C THR A 145 5.67 5.02 0.01
N ILE A 146 5.83 4.27 1.09
CA ILE A 146 4.82 3.29 1.54
C ILE A 146 4.52 3.56 3.00
N ASP A 147 3.24 3.73 3.33
CA ASP A 147 2.73 3.72 4.69
C ASP A 147 1.76 2.56 4.92
N GLY A 148 1.29 2.39 6.14
CA GLY A 148 0.30 1.36 6.39
C GLY A 148 -0.19 1.26 7.83
N ILE A 149 -1.15 0.36 7.99
CA ILE A 149 -1.67 -0.06 9.28
C ILE A 149 -1.42 -1.56 9.39
N ALA A 150 -0.89 -1.99 10.52
CA ALA A 150 -0.66 -3.40 10.82
C ALA A 150 -1.19 -3.76 12.21
N ILE A 151 -1.26 -5.05 12.49
CA ILE A 151 -1.43 -5.56 13.84
C ILE A 151 -0.13 -5.31 14.62
N ASP A 152 -0.26 -4.91 15.88
CA ASP A 152 0.80 -5.02 16.89
C ASP A 152 0.61 -6.32 17.68
N PRO A 153 1.33 -7.41 17.36
CA PRO A 153 1.07 -8.72 17.96
C PRO A 153 1.23 -8.75 19.48
N GLU A 154 2.12 -7.93 20.03
CA GLU A 154 2.34 -7.85 21.48
C GLU A 154 1.11 -7.34 22.23
N ASN A 155 0.31 -6.48 21.61
CA ASN A 155 -0.83 -5.82 22.23
C ASN A 155 -2.16 -6.12 21.51
N TRP A 156 -2.18 -7.07 20.55
CA TRP A 156 -3.40 -7.41 19.83
C TRP A 156 -4.42 -8.09 20.75
N PRO A 157 -5.59 -7.47 20.98
CA PRO A 157 -6.53 -7.97 21.98
C PRO A 157 -7.45 -9.09 21.47
N PHE A 158 -7.37 -9.43 20.16
CA PHE A 158 -8.26 -10.40 19.54
C PHE A 158 -7.50 -11.69 19.21
N GLY A 159 -8.16 -12.85 19.34
CA GLY A 159 -7.51 -14.17 19.22
C GLY A 159 -6.98 -14.48 17.82
N SER A 160 -7.71 -14.08 16.77
CA SER A 160 -7.25 -14.25 15.37
C SER A 160 -6.56 -12.98 14.89
N ARG A 161 -5.45 -13.14 14.16
CA ARG A 161 -4.78 -12.00 13.53
C ARG A 161 -5.56 -11.55 12.29
N ARG A 162 -5.13 -11.90 11.12
CA ARG A 162 -5.70 -11.43 9.85
C ARG A 162 -6.27 -12.58 9.01
N SER A 163 -7.39 -12.34 8.36
CA SER A 163 -8.00 -13.26 7.39
C SER A 163 -8.34 -12.52 6.10
N VAL A 164 -8.01 -13.12 4.96
CA VAL A 164 -8.40 -12.58 3.64
C VAL A 164 -9.88 -12.86 3.41
N ILE A 165 -10.63 -11.80 3.08
CA ILE A 165 -12.05 -11.91 2.73
C ILE A 165 -12.14 -12.20 1.22
N LYS A 166 -12.71 -13.34 0.88
CA LYS A 166 -13.04 -13.72 -0.50
C LYS A 166 -14.51 -13.43 -0.76
N ASN A 167 -14.79 -12.67 -1.79
CA ASN A 167 -16.16 -12.42 -2.24
C ASN A 167 -16.28 -12.79 -3.72
N PRO A 168 -17.02 -13.85 -4.07
CA PRO A 168 -17.17 -14.29 -5.46
C PRO A 168 -17.89 -13.28 -6.35
N GLY A 169 -18.64 -12.32 -5.78
CA GLY A 169 -19.29 -11.23 -6.51
C GLY A 169 -18.37 -10.09 -6.91
N ILE A 170 -17.14 -10.05 -6.40
CA ILE A 170 -16.18 -8.99 -6.71
C ILE A 170 -15.14 -9.53 -7.69
N ILE A 171 -14.78 -8.72 -8.69
CA ILE A 171 -13.71 -9.06 -9.64
C ILE A 171 -12.41 -9.29 -8.86
N GLU A 172 -11.74 -10.40 -9.13
CA GLU A 172 -10.41 -10.63 -8.58
C GLU A 172 -9.44 -9.51 -8.98
N SER A 173 -8.50 -9.22 -8.10
CA SER A 173 -7.48 -8.24 -8.40
C SER A 173 -6.60 -8.74 -9.56
N THR A 174 -6.34 -7.88 -10.52
CA THR A 174 -5.34 -8.11 -11.57
C THR A 174 -3.91 -7.88 -11.07
N SER A 175 -3.77 -7.39 -9.85
CA SER A 175 -2.51 -7.06 -9.20
C SER A 175 -2.39 -7.81 -7.87
N HIS A 176 -1.19 -7.84 -7.31
CA HIS A 176 -0.88 -8.60 -6.10
C HIS A 176 -1.34 -7.87 -4.83
N TYR A 177 -2.64 -7.85 -4.56
CA TYR A 177 -3.23 -7.35 -3.31
C TYR A 177 -4.57 -8.05 -3.01
N SER A 178 -4.94 -8.13 -1.74
CA SER A 178 -6.26 -8.61 -1.32
C SER A 178 -7.29 -7.49 -1.45
N ARG A 179 -8.52 -7.82 -1.85
CA ARG A 179 -9.61 -6.83 -1.91
C ARG A 179 -9.99 -6.32 -0.53
N ALA A 180 -10.02 -7.24 0.44
CA ALA A 180 -10.27 -6.93 1.83
C ALA A 180 -9.66 -7.98 2.75
N VAL A 181 -9.39 -7.57 3.98
CA VAL A 181 -9.03 -8.46 5.09
C VAL A 181 -9.86 -8.11 6.31
N SER A 182 -10.11 -9.09 7.17
CA SER A 182 -10.67 -8.88 8.50
C SER A 182 -9.59 -9.09 9.56
N ALA A 183 -9.66 -8.34 10.64
CA ALA A 183 -8.82 -8.50 11.82
C ALA A 183 -9.62 -8.08 13.06
N GLY A 184 -9.92 -9.04 13.94
CA GLY A 184 -10.88 -8.82 15.04
C GLY A 184 -12.23 -8.31 14.48
N PRO A 185 -12.79 -7.23 15.03
CA PRO A 185 -14.07 -6.66 14.57
C PRO A 185 -13.93 -5.72 13.36
N TYR A 186 -12.73 -5.58 12.79
CA TYR A 186 -12.44 -4.61 11.74
C TYR A 186 -12.33 -5.27 10.37
N ILE A 187 -12.69 -4.50 9.33
CA ILE A 187 -12.49 -4.84 7.93
C ILE A 187 -11.67 -3.72 7.28
N PHE A 188 -10.61 -4.11 6.58
CA PHE A 188 -9.77 -3.20 5.80
C PHE A 188 -9.91 -3.54 4.33
N THR A 189 -10.19 -2.54 3.49
CA THR A 189 -10.40 -2.72 2.05
C THR A 189 -9.29 -2.07 1.24
N SER A 190 -9.03 -2.59 0.06
CA SER A 190 -8.22 -1.90 -0.96
C SER A 190 -8.94 -0.70 -1.52
N GLY A 191 -8.21 0.15 -2.22
CA GLY A 191 -8.80 1.15 -3.11
C GLY A 191 -9.65 0.46 -4.18
N HIS A 192 -10.85 0.97 -4.41
CA HIS A 192 -11.75 0.50 -5.44
C HIS A 192 -11.85 1.54 -6.54
N ILE A 193 -11.92 1.07 -7.78
CA ILE A 193 -12.23 1.89 -8.95
C ILE A 193 -13.65 1.55 -9.42
N PRO A 194 -14.37 2.50 -10.00
CA PRO A 194 -15.74 2.28 -10.44
C PRO A 194 -15.76 1.36 -11.66
N ILE A 195 -16.03 0.08 -11.45
CA ILE A 195 -16.19 -0.91 -12.50
C ILE A 195 -17.63 -1.40 -12.48
N ASN A 196 -18.31 -1.32 -13.61
CA ASN A 196 -19.61 -1.92 -13.77
C ASN A 196 -19.47 -3.45 -13.90
N THR A 197 -19.63 -4.16 -12.80
CA THR A 197 -19.49 -5.63 -12.75
C THR A 197 -20.63 -6.37 -13.42
N ALA A 198 -21.77 -5.72 -13.60
CA ALA A 198 -22.97 -6.30 -14.24
C ALA A 198 -22.89 -6.27 -15.79
N ALA A 199 -22.13 -5.33 -16.35
CA ALA A 199 -22.01 -5.20 -17.81
C ALA A 199 -21.01 -6.20 -18.40
N PRO A 200 -21.24 -6.72 -19.61
CA PRO A 200 -20.26 -7.51 -20.36
C PRO A 200 -18.94 -6.74 -20.50
N GLY A 201 -17.82 -7.45 -20.31
CA GLY A 201 -16.49 -6.84 -20.37
C GLY A 201 -16.11 -5.97 -19.18
N LYS A 202 -17.03 -5.78 -18.23
CA LYS A 202 -16.79 -5.05 -16.96
C LYS A 202 -16.11 -3.70 -17.16
N PRO A 203 -16.71 -2.79 -17.95
CA PRO A 203 -16.12 -1.50 -18.27
C PRO A 203 -16.03 -0.60 -17.02
N LEU A 204 -15.13 0.39 -17.08
CA LEU A 204 -15.11 1.47 -16.10
C LEU A 204 -16.41 2.31 -16.26
N VAL A 205 -16.97 2.70 -15.15
CA VAL A 205 -18.04 3.72 -15.11
C VAL A 205 -17.41 5.06 -15.48
N ARG A 206 -17.85 5.66 -16.58
CA ARG A 206 -17.31 6.92 -17.12
C ARG A 206 -18.25 8.09 -16.95
N ASP A 207 -19.54 7.79 -16.94
CA ASP A 207 -20.61 8.77 -16.76
C ASP A 207 -21.77 8.15 -15.96
N TYR A 208 -22.84 8.93 -15.80
CA TYR A 208 -23.97 8.52 -14.98
C TYR A 208 -24.80 7.39 -15.59
N GLU A 209 -24.83 7.28 -16.91
CA GLU A 209 -25.55 6.23 -17.62
C GLU A 209 -24.89 4.86 -17.45
N ASP A 210 -23.58 4.83 -17.18
CA ASP A 210 -22.84 3.60 -16.87
C ASP A 210 -23.10 3.09 -15.43
N VAL A 211 -23.70 3.92 -14.56
CA VAL A 211 -24.03 3.52 -13.20
C VAL A 211 -25.18 2.51 -13.24
N PRO A 212 -25.04 1.33 -12.61
CA PRO A 212 -26.15 0.38 -12.47
C PRO A 212 -27.40 1.04 -11.88
N GLU A 213 -28.60 0.58 -12.30
CA GLU A 213 -29.87 1.19 -11.92
C GLU A 213 -30.04 1.34 -10.40
N GLU A 214 -29.60 0.34 -9.66
CA GLU A 214 -29.61 0.33 -8.20
C GLU A 214 -28.77 1.48 -7.61
N GLY A 215 -27.64 1.80 -8.24
CA GLY A 215 -26.77 2.91 -7.84
C GLY A 215 -27.36 4.28 -8.16
N ARG A 216 -28.21 4.36 -9.20
CA ARG A 216 -28.89 5.63 -9.59
C ARG A 216 -29.93 6.09 -8.59
N LEU A 217 -30.46 5.18 -7.76
CA LEU A 217 -31.42 5.51 -6.69
C LEU A 217 -30.77 6.31 -5.55
N LEU A 218 -29.45 6.32 -5.45
CA LEU A 218 -28.72 7.10 -4.45
C LEU A 218 -28.53 8.57 -4.85
N LYS A 219 -29.35 9.09 -5.76
CA LYS A 219 -29.34 10.50 -6.20
C LYS A 219 -29.46 11.44 -5.01
N VAL A 220 -28.37 12.12 -4.67
CA VAL A 220 -28.38 13.22 -3.71
C VAL A 220 -28.03 14.52 -4.44
N GLY A 221 -29.05 15.15 -5.04
CA GLY A 221 -28.92 16.45 -5.70
C GLY A 221 -28.54 16.38 -7.19
N ARG A 222 -28.59 17.55 -7.86
CA ARG A 222 -28.37 17.69 -9.31
C ARG A 222 -26.93 17.39 -9.75
N SER A 223 -25.93 17.57 -8.87
CA SER A 223 -24.51 17.34 -9.17
C SER A 223 -24.16 15.89 -9.47
N HIS A 224 -25.02 14.94 -9.12
CA HIS A 224 -24.80 13.52 -9.37
C HIS A 224 -25.42 13.02 -10.68
N THR A 225 -25.98 13.91 -11.50
CA THR A 225 -26.69 13.55 -12.74
C THR A 225 -25.94 13.93 -14.01
N ASP A 226 -24.79 14.59 -13.89
CA ASP A 226 -23.98 14.96 -15.04
C ASP A 226 -22.84 13.96 -15.30
N SER A 227 -22.33 13.96 -16.51
CA SER A 227 -21.26 13.04 -16.94
C SER A 227 -19.92 13.25 -16.22
N VAL A 228 -19.72 14.43 -15.63
CA VAL A 228 -18.50 14.75 -14.88
C VAL A 228 -18.52 14.11 -13.50
N ASN A 229 -19.69 14.11 -12.83
CA ASN A 229 -19.83 13.60 -11.48
C ASN A 229 -20.33 12.13 -11.41
N GLY A 230 -20.75 11.55 -12.54
CA GLY A 230 -21.20 10.16 -12.60
C GLY A 230 -20.22 9.16 -12.01
N PRO A 231 -18.91 9.20 -12.37
CA PRO A 231 -17.89 8.32 -11.79
C PRO A 231 -17.74 8.47 -10.28
N ILE A 232 -17.91 9.68 -9.75
CA ILE A 232 -17.85 9.94 -8.30
C ILE A 232 -19.07 9.32 -7.60
N ALA A 233 -20.25 9.44 -8.19
CA ALA A 233 -21.48 8.88 -7.64
C ALA A 233 -21.48 7.33 -7.65
N ALA A 234 -20.69 6.71 -8.53
CA ALA A 234 -20.54 5.25 -8.63
C ALA A 234 -19.55 4.66 -7.60
N GLN A 235 -18.72 5.48 -6.98
CA GLN A 235 -17.77 5.08 -5.95
C GLN A 235 -18.46 4.90 -4.60
#